data_b9033e3b259e5dfb1270b23fd2d41804
#
_entry.id   b9033e3b259e5dfb1270b23fd2d41804
#
_cell.length_a   1.000
_cell.length_b   1.000
_cell.length_c   1.000
_cell.angle_alpha   90.00
_cell.angle_beta   90.00
_cell.angle_gamma   90.00
#
_symmetry.space_group_name_H-M   'P 1'
#
loop_
_entity.id
_entity.type
_entity.pdbx_description
1 polymer ?
#
loop_
_entity_poly.entity_id
_entity_poly.type
_entity_poly.pdbx_seq_one_letter_code
_entity_poly.pdbx_strand_id
1 'polypeptide(L)' 'MYESRIKHLEESHRVLNKQIDGLEKTGAFSDDQMQHLKKQRLQYRDEIAKLKKLQWEHDHETLNWDDDR' A
#
# COMPACT_ATOMS: atom_id res chain seq x y z
N MET A 1 -0.27 -1.57 -17.20
CA MET A 1 0.13 -0.22 -16.81
C MET A 1 0.17 -0.05 -15.32
N TYR A 2 -0.96 -0.22 -14.67
CA TYR A 2 -0.98 -0.14 -13.21
C TYR A 2 -0.29 -1.31 -12.53
N GLU A 3 -0.18 -2.42 -13.24
CA GLU A 3 0.40 -3.63 -12.66
C GLU A 3 1.83 -3.45 -12.19
N SER A 4 2.62 -2.81 -13.02
CA SER A 4 4.02 -2.56 -12.69
C SER A 4 4.15 -1.72 -11.45
N ARG A 5 3.33 -0.68 -11.37
CA ARG A 5 3.37 0.22 -10.24
C ARG A 5 2.87 -0.46 -8.98
N ILE A 6 1.80 -1.23 -9.10
CA ILE A 6 1.26 -1.96 -7.96
C ILE A 6 2.29 -2.95 -7.44
N LYS A 7 2.95 -3.65 -8.35
CA LYS A 7 3.97 -4.61 -7.98
C LYS A 7 5.11 -3.94 -7.23
N HIS A 8 5.54 -2.80 -7.74
CA HIS A 8 6.62 -2.04 -7.12
C HIS A 8 6.22 -1.59 -5.70
N LEU A 9 5.01 -1.09 -5.56
CA LEU A 9 4.52 -0.65 -4.27
C LEU A 9 4.35 -1.80 -3.29
N GLU A 10 3.89 -2.94 -3.79
CA GLU A 10 3.77 -4.12 -2.94
C GLU A 10 5.12 -4.59 -2.45
N GLU A 11 6.11 -4.52 -3.31
CA GLU A 11 7.47 -4.88 -2.94
C GLU A 11 7.99 -3.95 -1.85
N SER A 12 7.80 -2.65 -2.05
CA SER A 12 8.22 -1.65 -1.08
C SER A 12 7.49 -1.84 0.25
N HIS A 13 6.21 -2.13 0.17
CA HIS A 13 5.42 -2.37 1.36
C HIS A 13 5.94 -3.58 2.13
N ARG A 14 6.29 -4.63 1.41
CA ARG A 14 6.79 -5.85 2.03
C ARG A 14 8.13 -5.61 2.71
N VAL A 15 9.01 -4.88 2.05
CA VAL A 15 10.31 -4.57 2.63
C VAL A 15 10.14 -3.73 3.89
N LEU A 16 9.27 -2.74 3.80
CA LEU A 16 9.01 -1.87 4.95
C LEU A 16 8.40 -2.65 6.11
N ASN A 17 7.48 -3.55 5.79
CA ASN A 17 6.84 -4.38 6.80
C ASN A 17 7.86 -5.27 7.52
N LYS A 18 8.80 -5.81 6.76
CA LYS A 18 9.88 -6.61 7.33
C LYS A 18 10.76 -5.78 8.24
N GLN A 19 11.03 -4.56 7.83
CA GLN A 19 11.84 -3.64 8.60
C GLN A 19 11.18 -3.34 9.95
N ILE A 20 9.89 -3.06 9.91
CA ILE A 20 9.14 -2.77 11.12
C ILE A 20 9.14 -3.99 12.05
N ASP A 21 8.89 -5.15 11.48
CA ASP A 21 8.87 -6.38 12.24
C ASP A 21 10.20 -6.65 12.93
N GLY A 22 11.29 -6.44 12.20
CA GLY A 22 12.62 -6.62 12.77
C GLY A 22 12.89 -5.67 13.91
N LEU A 23 12.50 -4.42 13.74
CA LEU A 23 12.71 -3.42 14.78
C LEU A 23 11.86 -3.71 16.01
N GLU A 24 10.66 -4.18 15.81
CA GLU A 24 9.78 -4.52 16.93
C GLU A 24 10.34 -5.70 17.72
N LYS A 25 10.92 -6.64 17.02
CA LYS A 25 11.50 -7.81 17.66
C LYS A 25 12.72 -7.46 18.51
N THR A 26 13.57 -6.58 17.99
CA THR A 26 14.78 -6.22 18.70
C THR A 26 14.55 -5.09 19.70
N GLY A 27 13.47 -4.35 19.52
CA GLY A 27 13.23 -3.19 20.36
C GLY A 27 14.16 -2.02 20.12
N ALA A 28 14.95 -2.08 19.06
CA ALA A 28 15.93 -1.05 18.76
C ALA A 28 15.34 0.07 17.93
N PHE A 29 14.38 0.76 18.50
CA PHE A 29 13.72 1.85 17.79
C PHE A 29 13.21 2.89 18.78
N SER A 30 13.01 4.12 18.30
CA SER A 30 12.36 5.15 19.06
C SER A 30 10.89 5.20 18.64
N ASP A 31 10.06 5.78 19.49
CA ASP A 31 8.63 5.89 19.18
C ASP A 31 8.41 6.68 17.90
N ASP A 32 9.16 7.76 17.76
CA ASP A 32 9.04 8.61 16.57
C ASP A 32 9.40 7.84 15.31
N GLN A 33 10.47 7.07 15.38
CA GLN A 33 10.90 6.28 14.24
C GLN A 33 9.86 5.25 13.86
N MET A 34 9.34 4.56 14.85
CA MET A 34 8.31 3.55 14.60
C MET A 34 7.05 4.15 14.02
N GLN A 35 6.64 5.30 14.55
CA GLN A 35 5.47 6.00 14.03
C GLN A 35 5.65 6.37 12.58
N HIS A 36 6.82 6.86 12.24
CA HIS A 36 7.13 7.26 10.88
C HIS A 36 7.05 6.06 9.93
N LEU A 37 7.62 4.94 10.35
CA LEU A 37 7.61 3.74 9.53
C LEU A 37 6.20 3.19 9.35
N LYS A 38 5.41 3.19 10.41
CA LYS A 38 4.04 2.71 10.34
C LYS A 38 3.19 3.61 9.44
N LYS A 39 3.46 4.90 9.48
CA LYS A 39 2.77 5.85 8.62
C LYS A 39 3.09 5.58 7.16
N GLN A 40 4.35 5.32 6.85
CA GLN A 40 4.76 4.98 5.50
C GLN A 40 4.09 3.70 5.03
N ARG A 41 4.02 2.72 5.92
CA ARG A 41 3.38 1.46 5.59
C ARG A 41 1.92 1.68 5.22
N LEU A 42 1.25 2.52 5.98
CA LEU A 42 -0.15 2.83 5.69
C LEU A 42 -0.30 3.54 4.36
N GLN A 43 0.61 4.44 4.05
CA GLN A 43 0.57 5.16 2.78
C GLN A 43 0.72 4.21 1.59
N TYR A 44 1.66 3.27 1.69
CA TYR A 44 1.84 2.29 0.62
C TYR A 44 0.59 1.45 0.46
N ARG A 45 0.01 1.04 1.58
CA ARG A 45 -1.19 0.22 1.54
C ARG A 45 -2.34 0.96 0.89
N ASP A 46 -2.50 2.23 1.23
CA ASP A 46 -3.56 3.06 0.66
C ASP A 46 -3.36 3.24 -0.83
N GLU A 47 -2.12 3.47 -1.24
CA GLU A 47 -1.80 3.66 -2.64
C GLU A 47 -2.06 2.40 -3.44
N ILE A 48 -1.66 1.27 -2.90
CA ILE A 48 -1.89 -0.02 -3.56
C ILE A 48 -3.38 -0.25 -3.75
N ALA A 49 -4.15 -0.02 -2.70
CA ALA A 49 -5.60 -0.20 -2.77
C ALA A 49 -6.22 0.72 -3.81
N LYS A 50 -5.73 1.96 -3.86
CA LYS A 50 -6.23 2.94 -4.82
C LYS A 50 -5.93 2.52 -6.24
N LEU A 51 -4.70 2.06 -6.49
CA LEU A 51 -4.31 1.64 -7.82
C LEU A 51 -5.06 0.39 -8.26
N LYS A 52 -5.26 -0.54 -7.33
CA LYS A 52 -6.01 -1.74 -7.65
C LYS A 52 -7.45 -1.42 -8.01
N LYS A 53 -8.02 -0.45 -7.31
CA LYS A 53 -9.37 -0.01 -7.63
C LYS A 53 -9.42 0.62 -9.02
N LEU A 54 -8.43 1.47 -9.32
CA LEU A 54 -8.38 2.11 -10.63
C LEU A 54 -8.21 1.08 -11.73
N GLN A 55 -7.38 0.08 -11.50
CA GLN A 55 -7.19 -0.97 -12.48
C GLN A 55 -8.47 -1.76 -12.70
N TRP A 56 -9.16 -2.07 -11.61
CA TRP A 56 -10.42 -2.78 -11.70
C TRP A 56 -11.43 -1.98 -12.51
N GLU A 57 -11.53 -0.68 -12.25
CA GLU A 57 -12.46 0.18 -12.96
C GLU A 57 -12.11 0.27 -14.44
N HIS A 58 -10.82 0.31 -14.72
CA HIS A 58 -10.36 0.36 -16.10
C HIS A 58 -10.75 -0.91 -16.85
N ASP A 59 -10.60 -2.06 -16.20
CA ASP A 59 -10.94 -3.33 -16.82
C ASP A 59 -12.44 -3.52 -16.94
N HIS A 60 -13.22 -2.87 -16.08
CA HIS A 60 -14.67 -3.01 -16.06
C HIS A 60 -15.36 -1.71 -16.41
N GLU A 61 -14.76 -0.93 -17.26
CA GLU A 61 -15.27 0.41 -17.53
C GLU A 61 -16.65 0.41 -18.18
N THR A 62 -17.05 -0.68 -18.76
CA THR A 62 -18.35 -0.76 -19.37
C THR A 62 -19.47 -0.91 -18.36
N LEU A 63 -19.12 -1.16 -17.19
CA LEU A 63 -20.11 -1.28 -16.15
C LEU A 63 -20.64 0.04 -15.76
N ASN A 64 -21.32 0.49 -15.73
CA ASN A 64 -21.63 1.69 -15.42
C ASN A 64 -22.07 1.97 -14.31
N TRP A 65 -22.07 2.12 -13.91
CA TRP A 65 -22.20 2.42 -12.85
C TRP A 65 -22.85 3.45 -12.35
N ASP A 66 -23.14 3.60 -12.69
CA ASP A 66 -23.72 4.37 -12.21
C ASP A 66 -24.40 4.50 -11.52
N ASP A 67 -24.56 4.31 -11.64
CA ASP A 67 -25.15 4.50 -10.92
C ASP A 67 -25.29 4.57 -9.88
N ASP A 68 -25.16 4.63 -9.85
CA ASP A 68 -25.29 4.83 -8.89
C ASP A 68 -25.47 5.16 -8.09
N ARG A 69 -25.62 5.28 -8.18
CA ARG A 69 -25.69 5.66 -7.37
C ARG A 69 -25.99 5.91 -6.78
#